data_621b934fddfcb18a2de36aa66a72f1ab
#
_entry.id   621b934fddfcb18a2de36aa66a72f1ab
#
_cell.length_a   1.000
_cell.length_b   1.000
_cell.length_c   1.000
_cell.angle_alpha   90.00
_cell.angle_beta   90.00
_cell.angle_gamma   90.00
#
_symmetry.space_group_name_H-M   'P 1'
#
loop_
_entity.id
_entity.type
_entity.pdbx_description
1 polymer ?
#
loop_
_entity_poly.entity_id
_entity_poly.type
_entity_poly.pdbx_seq_one_letter_code
_entity_poly.pdbx_strand_id
1 'polypeptide(L)'
;DDLTNKTPVFQATVNGNNQWIAEDFIATIQNNQLSISGSNPFGVISFVVNSPEVSGYNFYSSNDDYAVFQDTLQYSTQNDGIGSIAFLSDGYLDIQEIDSVNNTITGHFHFDAYNGTGQYTINVSEGVFYKIPLNSGEQD
;
A
#
# COMPACT_ATOMS: atom_id res chain seq x y z
N ASP A 1 19.04 7.30 -16.54
CA ASP A 1 18.59 8.41 -15.82
C ASP A 1 18.32 8.03 -14.39
N ASP A 2 18.48 8.92 -13.51
CA ASP A 2 18.38 8.54 -12.15
C ASP A 2 17.07 8.99 -11.54
N LEU A 3 16.78 8.44 -10.38
CA LEU A 3 15.51 8.70 -9.74
C LEU A 3 15.44 10.07 -9.11
N THR A 4 16.53 10.76 -8.99
CA THR A 4 16.47 12.08 -8.40
C THR A 4 15.67 13.04 -9.26
N ASN A 5 15.54 12.73 -10.54
CA ASN A 5 14.75 13.57 -11.42
C ASN A 5 13.38 13.00 -11.69
N LYS A 6 13.07 11.83 -11.15
CA LYS A 6 11.81 11.18 -11.44
C LYS A 6 10.96 10.97 -10.24
N THR A 7 11.26 11.66 -9.22
CA THR A 7 10.50 11.52 -8.02
C THR A 7 9.31 12.42 -8.08
N PRO A 8 8.28 12.07 -7.39
CA PRO A 8 8.08 10.80 -6.69
C PRO A 8 7.54 9.69 -7.60
N VAL A 9 7.63 8.46 -7.13
CA VAL A 9 7.16 7.30 -7.89
C VAL A 9 6.36 6.39 -6.95
N PHE A 10 5.27 5.84 -7.45
CA PHE A 10 4.48 4.87 -6.70
C PHE A 10 3.99 3.85 -7.72
N GLN A 11 4.49 2.63 -7.64
CA GLN A 11 4.18 1.62 -8.65
C GLN A 11 4.24 0.22 -8.10
N ALA A 12 3.66 -0.73 -8.82
CA ALA A 12 3.66 -2.13 -8.44
C ALA A 12 3.32 -3.00 -9.65
N THR A 13 3.42 -4.32 -9.47
CA THR A 13 2.99 -5.29 -10.45
C THR A 13 1.76 -6.00 -9.89
N VAL A 14 0.69 -6.04 -10.68
CA VAL A 14 -0.57 -6.65 -10.25
C VAL A 14 -0.74 -7.97 -10.98
N ASN A 15 -1.01 -9.02 -10.21
CA ASN A 15 -1.24 -10.38 -10.72
C ASN A 15 -0.11 -10.85 -11.63
N GLY A 16 1.11 -10.46 -11.29
CA GLY A 16 2.32 -11.01 -11.91
C GLY A 16 2.72 -10.41 -13.23
N ASN A 17 1.85 -9.72 -13.93
CA ASN A 17 2.20 -9.24 -15.25
C ASN A 17 1.59 -7.90 -15.66
N ASN A 18 0.85 -7.26 -14.80
CA ASN A 18 0.25 -5.96 -15.13
C ASN A 18 0.94 -4.89 -14.33
N GLN A 19 1.57 -3.95 -15.00
CA GLN A 19 2.22 -2.88 -14.29
C GLN A 19 1.23 -1.80 -13.93
N TRP A 20 1.26 -1.38 -12.67
CA TRP A 20 0.39 -0.34 -12.13
C TRP A 20 1.29 0.82 -11.70
N ILE A 21 1.03 2.01 -12.23
CA ILE A 21 1.79 3.20 -11.90
C ILE A 21 0.79 4.27 -11.52
N ALA A 22 0.92 4.80 -10.32
CA ALA A 22 -0.02 5.81 -9.84
C ALA A 22 0.13 7.11 -10.61
N GLU A 23 -0.99 7.70 -10.96
CA GLU A 23 -1.03 9.02 -11.56
C GLU A 23 -1.25 10.09 -10.49
N ASP A 24 -1.93 9.72 -9.42
CA ASP A 24 -2.14 10.59 -8.28
C ASP A 24 -1.81 9.82 -7.02
N PHE A 25 -1.26 10.48 -6.03
CA PHE A 25 -0.93 9.82 -4.77
C PHE A 25 -0.94 10.82 -3.64
N ILE A 26 -1.15 10.31 -2.44
CA ILE A 26 -1.15 11.14 -1.24
C ILE A 26 -0.69 10.27 -0.07
N ALA A 27 0.06 10.87 0.83
CA ALA A 27 0.45 10.21 2.08
C ALA A 27 0.23 11.20 3.21
N THR A 28 -0.40 10.73 4.28
CA THR A 28 -0.65 11.57 5.45
C THR A 28 -0.33 10.81 6.72
N ILE A 29 0.12 11.53 7.74
CA ILE A 29 0.23 10.98 9.08
C ILE A 29 -0.64 11.86 9.97
N GLN A 30 -1.62 11.24 10.62
CA GLN A 30 -2.55 11.95 11.47
C GLN A 30 -2.94 11.02 12.60
N ASN A 31 -2.89 11.52 13.83
CA ASN A 31 -3.23 10.73 15.01
C ASN A 31 -2.39 9.45 15.10
N ASN A 32 -1.11 9.58 14.76
CA ASN A 32 -0.16 8.47 14.81
C ASN A 32 -0.55 7.33 13.86
N GLN A 33 -1.20 7.66 12.75
CA GLN A 33 -1.57 6.69 11.74
C GLN A 33 -1.16 7.20 10.37
N LEU A 34 -0.49 6.35 9.61
CA LEU A 34 -0.06 6.67 8.26
C LEU A 34 -1.08 6.12 7.28
N SER A 35 -1.46 6.93 6.31
CA SER A 35 -2.26 6.50 5.17
C SER A 35 -1.52 6.88 3.91
N ILE A 36 -1.34 5.92 2.99
CA ILE A 36 -0.75 6.16 1.69
C ILE A 36 -1.72 5.63 0.66
N SER A 37 -2.00 6.40 -0.37
CA SER A 37 -2.91 5.99 -1.42
C SER A 37 -2.41 6.48 -2.77
N GLY A 38 -2.50 5.62 -3.77
CA GLY A 38 -2.19 6.00 -5.14
C GLY A 38 -3.26 5.47 -6.06
N SER A 39 -3.51 6.18 -7.15
CA SER A 39 -4.59 5.80 -8.05
C SER A 39 -4.22 6.04 -9.50
N ASN A 40 -4.82 5.24 -10.36
CA ASN A 40 -4.81 5.44 -11.80
C ASN A 40 -6.11 4.82 -12.34
N PRO A 41 -6.36 4.88 -13.65
CA PRO A 41 -7.62 4.35 -14.18
C PRO A 41 -7.84 2.86 -13.94
N PHE A 42 -6.80 2.11 -13.62
CA PHE A 42 -6.93 0.66 -13.41
C PHE A 42 -7.19 0.28 -11.99
N GLY A 43 -6.94 1.15 -11.04
CA GLY A 43 -7.22 0.82 -9.66
C GLY A 43 -6.52 1.73 -8.67
N VAL A 44 -6.86 1.51 -7.39
CA VAL A 44 -6.33 2.27 -6.27
C VAL A 44 -5.61 1.32 -5.34
N ILE A 45 -4.39 1.66 -4.96
CA ILE A 45 -3.65 0.92 -3.92
C ILE A 45 -3.53 1.83 -2.72
N SER A 46 -3.86 1.32 -1.54
CA SER A 46 -3.74 2.10 -0.32
C SER A 46 -3.29 1.24 0.85
N PHE A 47 -2.66 1.90 1.82
CA PHE A 47 -2.17 1.26 3.04
C PHE A 47 -2.57 2.10 4.23
N VAL A 48 -2.85 1.44 5.34
CA VAL A 48 -3.04 2.09 6.63
C VAL A 48 -2.13 1.39 7.62
N VAL A 49 -1.26 2.15 8.26
CA VAL A 49 -0.29 1.62 9.21
C VAL A 49 -0.32 2.46 10.47
N ASN A 50 -0.43 1.80 11.60
CA ASN A 50 -0.47 2.46 12.90
C ASN A 50 0.92 2.59 13.46
N SER A 51 1.19 3.70 14.15
CA SER A 51 2.49 3.99 14.76
C SER A 51 3.62 3.90 13.72
N PRO A 52 3.56 4.70 12.66
CA PRO A 52 4.54 4.57 11.58
C PRO A 52 5.95 4.97 12.00
N GLU A 53 6.91 4.18 11.55
CA GLU A 53 8.31 4.47 11.75
C GLU A 53 9.10 3.71 10.70
N VAL A 54 10.41 3.89 10.64
CA VAL A 54 11.25 3.16 9.72
C VAL A 54 11.33 1.73 10.23
N SER A 55 10.51 0.84 9.67
CA SER A 55 10.33 -0.50 10.16
C SER A 55 9.52 -1.29 9.13
N GLY A 56 9.36 -2.58 9.38
CA GLY A 56 8.51 -3.44 8.57
C GLY A 56 7.19 -3.69 9.26
N TYR A 57 6.14 -3.83 8.45
CA TYR A 57 4.79 -4.06 8.94
C TYR A 57 4.18 -5.21 8.17
N ASN A 58 3.59 -6.14 8.90
CA ASN A 58 2.95 -7.31 8.30
C ASN A 58 1.46 -7.06 8.14
N PHE A 59 0.91 -7.56 7.05
CA PHE A 59 -0.53 -7.49 6.81
C PHE A 59 -1.12 -8.89 6.88
N TYR A 60 -2.19 -9.03 7.61
CA TYR A 60 -3.00 -10.26 7.64
C TYR A 60 -4.34 -9.91 8.26
N SER A 61 -5.32 -10.81 8.13
CA SER A 61 -6.70 -10.42 8.38
C SER A 61 -6.99 -9.94 9.80
N SER A 62 -6.23 -10.42 10.77
CA SER A 62 -6.47 -10.02 12.15
C SER A 62 -5.63 -8.82 12.58
N ASN A 63 -4.87 -8.24 11.65
CA ASN A 63 -4.01 -7.12 11.98
C ASN A 63 -4.74 -5.80 11.73
N ASP A 64 -4.39 -4.78 12.53
CA ASP A 64 -4.95 -3.45 12.32
C ASP A 64 -4.28 -2.70 11.19
N ASP A 65 -3.08 -3.12 10.79
CA ASP A 65 -2.41 -2.55 9.62
C ASP A 65 -2.87 -3.34 8.41
N TYR A 66 -3.17 -2.64 7.31
CA TYR A 66 -3.72 -3.35 6.17
C TYR A 66 -3.43 -2.63 4.85
N ALA A 67 -3.59 -3.40 3.76
CA ALA A 67 -3.46 -2.89 2.41
C ALA A 67 -4.72 -3.22 1.64
N VAL A 68 -5.04 -2.37 0.68
CA VAL A 68 -6.24 -2.51 -0.14
C VAL A 68 -5.88 -2.27 -1.60
N PHE A 69 -6.44 -3.06 -2.48
CA PHE A 69 -6.47 -2.76 -3.91
C PHE A 69 -7.94 -2.70 -4.32
N GLN A 70 -8.32 -1.64 -5.01
CA GLN A 70 -9.70 -1.49 -5.45
C GLN A 70 -9.76 -1.16 -6.93
N ASP A 71 -10.52 -1.97 -7.68
CA ASP A 71 -10.90 -1.67 -9.04
C ASP A 71 -12.44 -1.76 -9.06
N THR A 72 -13.04 -2.69 -9.77
CA THR A 72 -14.48 -2.88 -9.67
C THR A 72 -14.84 -3.62 -8.39
N LEU A 73 -13.88 -4.31 -7.79
CA LEU A 73 -14.04 -4.97 -6.50
C LEU A 73 -13.03 -4.38 -5.54
N GLN A 74 -13.29 -4.52 -4.26
CA GLN A 74 -12.36 -4.09 -3.24
C GLN A 74 -11.72 -5.32 -2.61
N TYR A 75 -10.39 -5.37 -2.61
CA TYR A 75 -9.62 -6.46 -2.01
C TYR A 75 -8.86 -5.89 -0.83
N SER A 76 -8.94 -6.56 0.30
CA SER A 76 -8.28 -6.09 1.52
C SER A 76 -7.54 -7.23 2.17
N THR A 77 -6.37 -6.93 2.74
CA THR A 77 -5.65 -7.92 3.52
C THR A 77 -6.39 -8.26 4.81
N GLN A 78 -7.47 -7.54 5.13
CA GLN A 78 -8.31 -7.87 6.27
C GLN A 78 -9.34 -8.96 5.96
N ASN A 79 -9.46 -9.37 4.71
CA ASN A 79 -10.34 -10.45 4.29
C ASN A 79 -9.52 -11.70 4.01
N ASP A 80 -10.07 -12.85 4.30
CA ASP A 80 -9.45 -14.13 3.94
C ASP A 80 -10.29 -14.84 2.89
N GLY A 81 -9.66 -15.76 2.18
CA GLY A 81 -10.35 -16.56 1.20
C GLY A 81 -11.22 -17.62 1.85
N ILE A 82 -12.17 -18.14 1.08
CA ILE A 82 -13.05 -19.20 1.57
C ILE A 82 -12.55 -20.54 1.08
N GLY A 83 -12.95 -21.59 1.78
CA GLY A 83 -12.61 -22.96 1.38
C GLY A 83 -12.24 -23.81 2.55
N SER A 84 -12.07 -25.10 2.30
CA SER A 84 -11.70 -26.04 3.35
C SER A 84 -10.23 -25.94 3.73
N ILE A 85 -9.41 -25.39 2.84
CA ILE A 85 -8.03 -25.08 3.16
C ILE A 85 -8.01 -23.59 3.48
N ALA A 86 -7.33 -23.21 4.53
CA ALA A 86 -7.28 -21.83 4.90
C ALA A 86 -6.55 -21.02 3.82
N PHE A 87 -7.24 -20.09 3.22
CA PHE A 87 -6.66 -19.15 2.28
C PHE A 87 -6.59 -17.81 2.99
N LEU A 88 -5.37 -17.39 3.32
CA LEU A 88 -5.17 -16.22 4.15
C LEU A 88 -4.58 -15.10 3.34
N SER A 89 -5.05 -13.88 3.60
CA SER A 89 -4.38 -12.69 3.10
C SER A 89 -3.05 -12.54 3.83
N ASP A 90 -2.06 -11.97 3.16
CA ASP A 90 -0.83 -11.59 3.82
C ASP A 90 -0.17 -10.47 3.05
N GLY A 91 0.91 -9.96 3.59
CA GLY A 91 1.66 -8.93 2.92
C GLY A 91 2.63 -8.27 3.86
N TYR A 92 3.39 -7.35 3.30
CA TYR A 92 4.46 -6.71 4.03
C TYR A 92 4.70 -5.33 3.45
N LEU A 93 4.88 -4.38 4.33
CA LEU A 93 5.26 -3.02 3.98
C LEU A 93 6.55 -2.70 4.71
N ASP A 94 7.56 -2.25 3.97
CA ASP A 94 8.83 -1.87 4.56
C ASP A 94 9.00 -0.37 4.37
N ILE A 95 8.92 0.37 5.45
CA ILE A 95 9.17 1.81 5.42
C ILE A 95 10.67 1.98 5.60
N GLN A 96 11.34 2.43 4.56
CA GLN A 96 12.78 2.55 4.56
C GLN A 96 13.27 3.92 4.96
N GLU A 97 12.47 4.96 4.72
CA GLU A 97 12.87 6.31 5.09
C GLU A 97 11.65 7.17 5.33
N ILE A 98 11.67 7.91 6.41
CA ILE A 98 10.73 9.01 6.64
C ILE A 98 11.60 10.24 6.77
N ASP A 99 11.58 11.07 5.73
CA ASP A 99 12.48 12.21 5.65
C ASP A 99 11.76 13.43 6.20
N SER A 100 12.10 13.82 7.42
CA SER A 100 11.42 14.93 8.07
C SER A 100 11.90 16.29 7.59
N VAL A 101 13.00 16.33 6.87
CA VAL A 101 13.48 17.59 6.31
C VAL A 101 12.71 17.93 5.04
N ASN A 102 12.53 16.97 4.17
CA ASN A 102 11.83 17.16 2.91
C ASN A 102 10.38 16.70 2.95
N ASN A 103 9.96 16.09 4.05
CA ASN A 103 8.60 15.59 4.26
C ASN A 103 8.20 14.60 3.18
N THR A 104 8.99 13.54 3.07
CA THR A 104 8.67 12.47 2.12
C THR A 104 8.82 11.11 2.79
N ILE A 105 8.22 10.10 2.18
CA ILE A 105 8.29 8.74 2.67
C ILE A 105 8.66 7.81 1.53
N THR A 106 9.50 6.83 1.83
CA THR A 106 10.00 5.87 0.85
C THR A 106 9.91 4.47 1.43
N GLY A 107 9.51 3.51 0.62
CA GLY A 107 9.45 2.13 1.03
C GLY A 107 9.04 1.22 -0.10
N HIS A 108 8.82 -0.05 0.25
CA HIS A 108 8.32 -1.00 -0.73
C HIS A 108 7.37 -1.97 -0.06
N PHE A 109 6.63 -2.71 -0.89
CA PHE A 109 5.53 -3.52 -0.39
C PHE A 109 5.16 -4.64 -1.34
N HIS A 110 4.47 -5.63 -0.79
CA HIS A 110 3.77 -6.63 -1.56
C HIS A 110 2.61 -7.14 -0.70
N PHE A 111 1.56 -7.62 -1.34
CA PHE A 111 0.47 -8.22 -0.58
C PHE A 111 -0.41 -9.09 -1.45
N ASP A 112 -1.10 -10.03 -0.80
CA ASP A 112 -2.14 -10.83 -1.38
C ASP A 112 -3.40 -10.54 -0.58
N ALA A 113 -4.49 -10.24 -1.27
CA ALA A 113 -5.70 -9.81 -0.60
C ALA A 113 -6.92 -10.46 -1.24
N TYR A 114 -8.01 -10.51 -0.50
CA TYR A 114 -9.27 -11.10 -0.95
C TYR A 114 -10.38 -10.07 -0.90
N ASN A 115 -11.39 -10.25 -1.75
CA ASN A 115 -12.57 -9.40 -1.69
C ASN A 115 -13.43 -9.82 -0.51
N GLY A 116 -14.51 -9.08 -0.26
CA GLY A 116 -15.33 -9.30 0.92
C GLY A 116 -16.00 -10.67 1.01
N THR A 117 -16.26 -11.31 -0.13
CA THR A 117 -16.84 -12.65 -0.12
C THR A 117 -15.77 -13.74 -0.02
N GLY A 118 -14.49 -13.38 -0.19
CA GLY A 118 -13.41 -14.37 -0.18
C GLY A 118 -13.30 -15.19 -1.45
N GLN A 119 -14.06 -14.85 -2.48
CA GLN A 119 -14.10 -15.62 -3.71
C GLN A 119 -13.04 -15.20 -4.72
N TYR A 120 -12.58 -13.97 -4.64
CA TYR A 120 -11.63 -13.44 -5.60
C TYR A 120 -10.42 -12.88 -4.85
N THR A 121 -9.26 -12.99 -5.46
CA THR A 121 -8.01 -12.55 -4.84
C THR A 121 -7.22 -11.72 -5.83
N ILE A 122 -6.30 -10.94 -5.28
CA ILE A 122 -5.37 -10.16 -6.08
C ILE A 122 -3.99 -10.28 -5.47
N ASN A 123 -2.97 -10.32 -6.33
CA ASN A 123 -1.59 -10.32 -5.92
C ASN A 123 -0.96 -9.01 -6.36
N VAL A 124 -0.32 -8.33 -5.43
CA VAL A 124 0.41 -7.10 -5.70
C VAL A 124 1.85 -7.32 -5.26
N SER A 125 2.78 -7.19 -6.18
CA SER A 125 4.18 -7.47 -5.91
C SER A 125 5.06 -6.35 -6.45
N GLU A 126 6.33 -6.39 -6.07
CA GLU A 126 7.32 -5.44 -6.56
C GLU A 126 6.89 -4.00 -6.37
N GLY A 127 6.20 -3.73 -5.28
CA GLY A 127 5.70 -2.40 -5.01
C GLY A 127 6.77 -1.49 -4.46
N VAL A 128 6.74 -0.25 -4.93
CA VAL A 128 7.68 0.78 -4.50
C VAL A 128 6.93 2.09 -4.37
N PHE A 129 7.18 2.81 -3.29
CA PHE A 129 6.82 4.22 -3.24
C PHE A 129 8.08 4.98 -2.86
N TYR A 130 8.42 6.00 -3.64
CA TYR A 130 9.69 6.67 -3.51
C TYR A 130 9.45 8.15 -3.40
N LYS A 131 9.82 8.70 -2.25
CA LYS A 131 9.74 10.14 -1.96
C LYS A 131 8.35 10.71 -2.18
N ILE A 132 7.34 9.98 -1.72
CA ILE A 132 5.97 10.45 -1.76
C ILE A 132 5.82 11.57 -0.72
N PRO A 133 5.29 12.73 -1.12
CA PRO A 133 5.13 13.82 -0.17
C PRO A 133 4.22 13.45 1.00
N LEU A 134 4.66 13.77 2.20
CA LEU A 134 3.89 13.53 3.40
C LEU A 134 3.18 14.81 3.81
N ASN A 135 1.90 14.72 4.02
CA ASN A 135 1.13 15.81 4.58
C ASN A 135 0.77 15.46 6.00
N SER A 136 0.82 16.43 6.89
CA SER A 136 0.33 16.16 8.22
C SER A 136 -1.16 16.42 8.17
N GLY A 137 -1.92 15.65 8.80
CA GLY A 137 -3.35 15.78 8.71
C GLY A 137 -3.88 17.04 9.34
N GLU A 138 -3.03 17.76 10.09
CA GLU A 138 -3.49 18.90 10.66
C GLU A 138 -3.21 20.13 9.93
N GLN A 139 -2.76 20.10 8.76
CA GLN A 139 -2.48 21.18 8.07
C GLN A 139 -3.57 21.96 7.88
N ASP A 140 -3.83 22.71 8.10
CA ASP A 140 -4.96 23.31 7.98
C ASP A 140 -5.09 24.24 8.03
#